data_c899ba7c8de8a9b40daebd18ac872de9
#
_entry.id   c899ba7c8de8a9b40daebd18ac872de9
#
_cell.length_a   1.000
_cell.length_b   1.000
_cell.length_c   1.000
_cell.angle_alpha   90.00
_cell.angle_beta   90.00
_cell.angle_gamma   90.00
#
_symmetry.space_group_name_H-M   'P 1'
#
loop_
_entity.id
_entity.type
_entity.pdbx_description
1 polymer ?
#
loop_
_entity_poly.entity_id
_entity_poly.type
_entity_poly.pdbx_seq_one_letter_code
_entity_poly.pdbx_strand_id
1 'polypeptide(L)'
;MTFGCSMGAQHAANLIFRRPDLFDSCLALSGVYDSRDAFGGYMDDLVYANSPCDYLAGMPGDHPYIRLYNQHKIIICVGQGAWEDVLKESTGWLGRVLYQKGINASVNFWGYDVNHDWPWWYKQVQHYLPQILGNP
;
A
#
# COMPACT_ATOMS: atom_id res chain seq x y z
N MET A 1 9.82 4.96 -9.07
CA MET A 1 9.18 5.02 -7.73
C MET A 1 7.78 5.56 -7.86
N THR A 2 6.83 4.99 -7.10
CA THR A 2 5.49 5.54 -6.93
C THR A 2 5.35 6.11 -5.51
N PHE A 3 4.56 7.18 -5.35
CA PHE A 3 4.34 7.81 -4.07
C PHE A 3 2.98 8.47 -4.02
N GLY A 4 2.33 8.41 -2.88
CA GLY A 4 1.06 9.10 -2.70
C GLY A 4 0.54 9.02 -1.27
N CYS A 5 -0.38 9.94 -0.97
CA CYS A 5 -1.09 10.02 0.30
C CYS A 5 -2.58 9.87 0.05
N SER A 6 -3.30 9.23 0.97
CA SER A 6 -4.74 9.05 0.89
C SER A 6 -5.14 8.32 -0.41
N MET A 7 -6.00 8.90 -1.24
CA MET A 7 -6.31 8.32 -2.56
C MET A 7 -5.05 8.12 -3.42
N GLY A 8 -4.08 9.03 -3.32
CA GLY A 8 -2.80 8.89 -4.01
C GLY A 8 -2.00 7.66 -3.55
N ALA A 9 -2.15 7.24 -2.30
CA ALA A 9 -1.51 6.03 -1.79
C ALA A 9 -2.10 4.78 -2.46
N GLN A 10 -3.41 4.73 -2.64
CA GLN A 10 -4.07 3.63 -3.36
C GLN A 10 -3.53 3.54 -4.79
N HIS A 11 -3.42 4.67 -5.48
CA HIS A 11 -2.87 4.70 -6.84
C HIS A 11 -1.40 4.28 -6.87
N ALA A 12 -0.60 4.77 -5.92
CA ALA A 12 0.82 4.41 -5.85
C ALA A 12 1.03 2.90 -5.66
N ALA A 13 0.27 2.30 -4.74
CA ALA A 13 0.31 0.85 -4.51
C ALA A 13 -0.21 0.07 -5.72
N ASN A 14 -1.33 0.51 -6.29
CA ASN A 14 -1.94 -0.15 -7.45
C ASN A 14 -0.99 -0.17 -8.65
N LEU A 15 -0.26 0.91 -8.89
CA LEU A 15 0.71 0.99 -9.97
C LEU A 15 1.85 -0.01 -9.80
N ILE A 16 2.48 -0.08 -8.64
CA ILE A 16 3.60 -0.99 -8.45
C ILE A 16 3.17 -2.45 -8.43
N PHE A 17 2.01 -2.76 -7.85
CA PHE A 17 1.53 -4.15 -7.82
C PHE A 17 1.07 -4.63 -9.20
N ARG A 18 0.55 -3.74 -10.04
CA ARG A 18 0.15 -4.10 -11.40
C ARG A 18 1.30 -4.08 -12.40
N ARG A 19 2.28 -3.22 -12.19
CA ARG A 19 3.41 -3.06 -13.12
C ARG A 19 4.76 -3.02 -12.38
N PRO A 20 5.12 -4.13 -11.70
CA PRO A 20 6.41 -4.22 -11.02
C PRO A 20 7.59 -4.23 -11.99
N ASP A 21 7.34 -4.41 -13.28
CA ASP A 21 8.33 -4.28 -14.35
C ASP A 21 8.69 -2.81 -14.64
N LEU A 22 7.78 -1.88 -14.34
CA LEU A 22 8.00 -0.44 -14.60
C LEU A 22 8.43 0.34 -13.35
N PHE A 23 8.02 -0.11 -12.17
CA PHE A 23 8.28 0.59 -10.91
C PHE A 23 9.01 -0.32 -9.94
N ASP A 24 10.05 0.20 -9.31
CA ASP A 24 10.93 -0.54 -8.41
C ASP A 24 10.78 -0.18 -6.94
N SER A 25 9.99 0.84 -6.64
CA SER A 25 9.79 1.29 -5.27
C SER A 25 8.45 2.00 -5.11
N CYS A 26 7.92 1.96 -3.89
CA CYS A 26 6.63 2.57 -3.55
C CYS A 26 6.66 3.09 -2.12
N LEU A 27 6.12 4.28 -1.93
CA LEU A 27 5.78 4.81 -0.61
C LEU A 27 4.30 5.21 -0.62
N ALA A 28 3.47 4.44 0.07
CA ALA A 28 2.03 4.65 0.12
C ALA A 28 1.62 4.99 1.56
N LEU A 29 1.09 6.19 1.76
CA LEU A 29 0.74 6.75 3.07
C LEU A 29 -0.76 6.91 3.20
N SER A 30 -1.37 6.21 4.16
CA SER A 30 -2.77 6.35 4.53
C SER A 30 -3.73 6.07 3.35
N GLY A 31 -3.56 4.94 2.69
CA GLY A 31 -4.40 4.53 1.57
C GLY A 31 -5.52 3.57 1.94
N VAL A 32 -6.50 3.47 1.04
CA VAL A 32 -7.50 2.40 1.02
C VAL A 32 -7.15 1.45 -0.12
N TYR A 33 -6.90 0.19 0.20
CA TYR A 33 -6.43 -0.80 -0.76
C TYR A 33 -7.50 -1.82 -1.15
N ASP A 34 -8.68 -1.71 -0.56
CA ASP A 34 -9.91 -2.37 -0.98
C ASP A 34 -10.77 -1.36 -1.73
N SER A 35 -10.73 -1.42 -3.06
CA SER A 35 -11.43 -0.43 -3.88
C SER A 35 -12.96 -0.56 -3.81
N ARG A 36 -13.48 -1.66 -3.30
CA ARG A 36 -14.93 -1.78 -3.04
C ARG A 36 -15.44 -0.74 -2.06
N ASP A 37 -14.60 -0.34 -1.11
CA ASP A 37 -14.99 0.66 -0.11
C ASP A 37 -15.40 1.98 -0.78
N ALA A 38 -14.68 2.39 -1.81
CA ALA A 38 -14.99 3.60 -2.57
C ALA A 38 -16.31 3.52 -3.36
N PHE A 39 -16.83 2.32 -3.59
CA PHE A 39 -18.02 2.08 -4.40
C PHE A 39 -19.17 1.45 -3.59
N GLY A 40 -19.17 1.64 -2.27
CA GLY A 40 -20.25 1.15 -1.41
C GLY A 40 -20.39 -0.37 -1.39
N GLY A 41 -19.30 -1.11 -1.58
CA GLY A 41 -19.28 -2.56 -1.59
C GLY A 41 -19.48 -3.19 -2.98
N TYR A 42 -19.67 -2.38 -4.03
CA TYR A 42 -19.83 -2.86 -5.40
C TYR A 42 -18.54 -3.51 -5.92
N MET A 43 -18.70 -4.62 -6.62
CA MET A 43 -17.58 -5.34 -7.23
C MET A 43 -17.92 -5.74 -8.67
N ASP A 44 -17.00 -5.46 -9.58
CA ASP A 44 -16.97 -6.00 -10.94
C ASP A 44 -15.51 -6.25 -11.36
N ASP A 45 -15.29 -6.66 -12.60
CA ASP A 45 -13.94 -6.97 -13.08
C ASP A 45 -13.01 -5.77 -13.05
N LEU A 46 -13.52 -4.57 -13.30
CA LEU A 46 -12.71 -3.34 -13.27
C LEU A 46 -12.34 -2.95 -11.84
N VAL A 47 -13.27 -3.03 -10.92
CA VAL A 47 -13.00 -2.77 -9.49
C VAL A 47 -11.98 -3.80 -8.99
N TYR A 48 -12.17 -5.07 -9.29
CA TYR A 48 -11.23 -6.13 -8.90
C TYR A 48 -9.82 -5.86 -9.42
N ALA A 49 -9.70 -5.52 -10.71
CA ALA A 49 -8.41 -5.27 -11.34
C ALA A 49 -7.67 -4.04 -10.78
N ASN A 50 -8.36 -3.20 -10.00
CA ASN A 50 -7.81 -1.99 -9.37
C ASN A 50 -7.97 -2.01 -7.85
N SER A 51 -8.16 -3.19 -7.26
CA SER A 51 -8.29 -3.39 -5.82
C SER A 51 -7.15 -4.29 -5.33
N PRO A 52 -6.04 -3.71 -4.83
CA PRO A 52 -4.87 -4.49 -4.42
C PRO A 52 -5.19 -5.62 -3.43
N CYS A 53 -6.05 -5.38 -2.45
CA CYS A 53 -6.44 -6.42 -1.49
C CYS A 53 -7.08 -7.63 -2.18
N ASP A 54 -7.83 -7.40 -3.25
CA ASP A 54 -8.55 -8.46 -3.96
C ASP A 54 -7.66 -9.19 -4.97
N TYR A 55 -7.01 -8.47 -5.89
CA TYR A 55 -6.23 -9.18 -6.92
C TYR A 55 -4.97 -9.83 -6.38
N LEU A 56 -4.34 -9.25 -5.34
CA LEU A 56 -3.20 -9.91 -4.69
C LEU A 56 -3.63 -11.16 -3.95
N ALA A 57 -4.78 -11.13 -3.26
CA ALA A 57 -5.32 -12.31 -2.60
C ALA A 57 -5.63 -13.44 -3.60
N GLY A 58 -6.11 -13.10 -4.79
CA GLY A 58 -6.40 -14.07 -5.84
C GLY A 58 -5.19 -14.50 -6.68
N MET A 59 -4.02 -13.90 -6.46
CA MET A 59 -2.82 -14.20 -7.21
C MET A 59 -2.27 -15.59 -6.83
N PRO A 60 -1.89 -16.44 -7.80
CA PRO A 60 -1.21 -17.70 -7.48
C PRO A 60 0.09 -17.47 -6.71
N GLY A 61 0.40 -18.38 -5.77
CA GLY A 61 1.60 -18.26 -4.94
C GLY A 61 2.92 -18.38 -5.70
N ASP A 62 2.89 -18.90 -6.93
CA ASP A 62 4.05 -19.01 -7.83
C ASP A 62 4.04 -17.95 -8.95
N HIS A 63 3.17 -16.94 -8.87
CA HIS A 63 3.09 -15.89 -9.88
C HIS A 63 4.44 -15.17 -10.01
N PRO A 64 4.94 -14.96 -11.24
CA PRO A 64 6.28 -14.36 -11.45
C PRO A 64 6.45 -12.96 -10.87
N TYR A 65 5.36 -12.20 -10.68
CA TYR A 65 5.42 -10.88 -10.08
C TYR A 65 5.87 -10.89 -8.62
N ILE A 66 5.63 -11.98 -7.88
CA ILE A 66 6.06 -12.08 -6.47
C ILE A 66 7.57 -11.94 -6.36
N ARG A 67 8.33 -12.55 -7.27
CA ARG A 67 9.78 -12.39 -7.30
C ARG A 67 10.19 -10.94 -7.55
N LEU A 68 9.50 -10.25 -8.44
CA LEU A 68 9.76 -8.84 -8.71
C LEU A 68 9.45 -7.97 -7.48
N TYR A 69 8.29 -8.18 -6.84
CA TYR A 69 7.95 -7.46 -5.61
C TYR A 69 9.06 -7.60 -4.56
N ASN A 70 9.62 -8.80 -4.42
CA ASN A 70 10.64 -9.07 -3.40
C ASN A 70 12.01 -8.46 -3.73
N GLN A 71 12.19 -7.97 -4.95
CA GLN A 71 13.38 -7.19 -5.36
C GLN A 71 13.17 -5.69 -5.17
N HIS A 72 11.95 -5.26 -4.87
CA HIS A 72 11.55 -3.85 -4.79
C HIS A 72 11.47 -3.36 -3.35
N LYS A 73 11.51 -2.05 -3.17
CA LYS A 73 11.29 -1.40 -1.88
C LYS A 73 9.86 -0.90 -1.81
N ILE A 74 9.00 -1.63 -1.11
CA ILE A 74 7.58 -1.32 -0.97
C ILE A 74 7.31 -0.99 0.49
N ILE A 75 6.93 0.27 0.76
CA ILE A 75 6.61 0.75 2.09
C ILE A 75 5.18 1.24 2.10
N ILE A 76 4.39 0.62 2.98
CA ILE A 76 2.99 0.95 3.22
C ILE A 76 2.90 1.46 4.67
N CYS A 77 2.30 2.62 4.87
CA CYS A 77 2.25 3.23 6.19
C CYS A 77 0.87 3.84 6.46
N VAL A 78 0.43 3.77 7.70
CA VAL A 78 -0.82 4.36 8.14
C VAL A 78 -0.69 4.83 9.58
N GLY A 79 -1.35 5.94 9.94
CA GLY A 79 -1.54 6.35 11.32
C GLY A 79 -2.73 5.63 11.96
N GLN A 80 -2.91 5.85 13.26
CA GLN A 80 -4.01 5.26 14.01
C GLN A 80 -4.83 6.33 14.74
N GLY A 81 -4.66 7.58 14.37
CA GLY A 81 -5.38 8.72 14.94
C GLY A 81 -6.64 9.08 14.18
N ALA A 82 -7.04 10.35 14.26
CA ALA A 82 -8.28 10.84 13.67
C ALA A 82 -8.30 10.62 12.15
N TRP A 83 -9.44 10.14 11.65
CA TRP A 83 -9.72 9.90 10.24
C TRP A 83 -8.89 8.77 9.60
N GLU A 84 -8.24 7.93 10.43
CA GLU A 84 -7.41 6.81 9.95
C GLU A 84 -8.08 5.43 10.12
N ASP A 85 -9.26 5.33 10.70
CA ASP A 85 -9.85 4.02 11.09
C ASP A 85 -10.07 3.09 9.90
N VAL A 86 -10.72 3.58 8.84
CA VAL A 86 -10.97 2.78 7.63
C VAL A 86 -9.66 2.42 6.94
N LEU A 87 -8.73 3.37 6.90
CA LEU A 87 -7.43 3.20 6.26
C LEU A 87 -6.55 2.20 7.03
N LYS A 88 -6.66 2.22 8.35
CA LYS A 88 -5.97 1.26 9.22
C LYS A 88 -6.47 -0.17 8.96
N GLU A 89 -7.77 -0.37 8.85
CA GLU A 89 -8.35 -1.68 8.52
C GLU A 89 -7.89 -2.17 7.15
N SER A 90 -7.96 -1.30 6.15
CA SER A 90 -7.55 -1.61 4.78
C SER A 90 -6.06 -1.95 4.71
N THR A 91 -5.21 -1.19 5.42
CA THR A 91 -3.78 -1.45 5.52
C THR A 91 -3.51 -2.79 6.20
N GLY A 92 -4.24 -3.12 7.26
CA GLY A 92 -4.13 -4.40 7.94
C GLY A 92 -4.50 -5.57 7.04
N TRP A 93 -5.55 -5.43 6.24
CA TRP A 93 -5.93 -6.46 5.27
C TRP A 93 -4.84 -6.63 4.21
N LEU A 94 -4.37 -5.54 3.62
CA LEU A 94 -3.28 -5.61 2.65
C LEU A 94 -2.04 -6.29 3.25
N GLY A 95 -1.67 -5.94 4.47
CA GLY A 95 -0.52 -6.54 5.16
C GLY A 95 -0.66 -8.05 5.32
N ARG A 96 -1.85 -8.53 5.67
CA ARG A 96 -2.11 -9.98 5.78
C ARG A 96 -1.99 -10.68 4.44
N VAL A 97 -2.54 -10.08 3.37
CA VAL A 97 -2.45 -10.64 2.02
C VAL A 97 -0.99 -10.72 1.57
N LEU A 98 -0.23 -9.65 1.76
CA LEU A 98 1.20 -9.60 1.39
C LEU A 98 1.98 -10.69 2.13
N TYR A 99 1.74 -10.85 3.42
CA TYR A 99 2.38 -11.89 4.22
C TYR A 99 2.03 -13.29 3.71
N GLN A 100 0.76 -13.56 3.45
CA GLN A 100 0.28 -14.86 2.98
C GLN A 100 0.85 -15.23 1.60
N LYS A 101 1.10 -14.24 0.75
CA LYS A 101 1.66 -14.44 -0.59
C LYS A 101 3.19 -14.46 -0.61
N GLY A 102 3.83 -14.29 0.54
CA GLY A 102 5.30 -14.24 0.61
C GLY A 102 5.89 -13.00 -0.05
N ILE A 103 5.13 -11.90 -0.06
CA ILE A 103 5.59 -10.61 -0.59
C ILE A 103 6.22 -9.81 0.54
N ASN A 104 7.51 -9.49 0.35
CA ASN A 104 8.31 -8.78 1.35
C ASN A 104 8.11 -7.27 1.21
N ALA A 105 7.08 -6.75 1.86
CA ALA A 105 6.79 -5.32 1.95
C ALA A 105 6.84 -4.86 3.40
N SER A 106 7.24 -3.61 3.62
CA SER A 106 7.24 -2.99 4.94
C SER A 106 5.88 -2.36 5.19
N VAL A 107 5.11 -2.91 6.14
CA VAL A 107 3.79 -2.40 6.50
C VAL A 107 3.87 -1.85 7.92
N ASN A 108 3.65 -0.56 8.08
CA ASN A 108 3.93 0.16 9.32
C ASN A 108 2.69 0.89 9.83
N PHE A 109 2.40 0.70 11.12
CA PHE A 109 1.33 1.41 11.84
C PHE A 109 1.99 2.41 12.79
N TRP A 110 1.73 3.70 12.56
CA TRP A 110 2.20 4.77 13.45
C TRP A 110 1.23 4.94 14.62
N GLY A 111 1.52 5.84 15.54
CA GLY A 111 0.81 5.98 16.79
C GLY A 111 -0.64 6.45 16.69
N TYR A 112 -1.34 6.41 17.83
CA TYR A 112 -2.74 6.83 17.91
C TYR A 112 -2.94 8.34 17.83
N ASP A 113 -1.85 9.12 17.90
CA ASP A 113 -1.81 10.56 17.70
C ASP A 113 -1.61 10.95 16.23
N VAL A 114 -1.35 9.99 15.35
CA VAL A 114 -1.03 10.23 13.94
C VAL A 114 -2.31 10.26 13.12
N ASN A 115 -2.69 11.47 12.72
CA ASN A 115 -3.94 11.76 12.03
C ASN A 115 -3.78 11.67 10.50
N HIS A 116 -4.91 11.64 9.81
CA HIS A 116 -4.98 11.67 8.35
C HIS A 116 -4.77 13.10 7.86
N ASP A 117 -3.52 13.60 7.91
CA ASP A 117 -3.20 14.99 7.58
C ASP A 117 -1.75 15.18 7.17
N TRP A 118 -1.50 16.27 6.44
CA TRP A 118 -0.23 16.62 5.84
C TRP A 118 0.95 16.73 6.82
N PRO A 119 0.81 17.30 8.03
CA PRO A 119 1.95 17.36 8.96
C PRO A 119 2.54 16.00 9.27
N TRP A 120 1.70 14.97 9.38
CA TRP A 120 2.14 13.60 9.60
C TRP A 120 2.74 12.99 8.35
N TRP A 121 2.15 13.23 7.18
CA TRP A 121 2.69 12.73 5.92
C TRP A 121 4.07 13.32 5.63
N TYR A 122 4.31 14.59 5.93
CA TYR A 122 5.65 15.19 5.82
C TYR A 122 6.67 14.46 6.69
N LYS A 123 6.31 14.15 7.92
CA LYS A 123 7.19 13.40 8.83
C LYS A 123 7.47 12.00 8.32
N GLN A 124 6.45 11.33 7.79
CA GLN A 124 6.58 9.98 7.24
C GLN A 124 7.47 9.98 5.98
N VAL A 125 7.32 10.96 5.11
CA VAL A 125 8.20 11.10 3.93
C VAL A 125 9.65 11.30 4.37
N GLN A 126 9.88 12.18 5.32
CA GLN A 126 11.24 12.42 5.85
C GLN A 126 11.85 11.16 6.45
N HIS A 127 11.02 10.32 7.06
CA HIS A 127 11.46 9.07 7.67
C HIS A 127 11.77 7.98 6.65
N TYR A 128 10.90 7.81 5.65
CA TYR A 128 10.97 6.67 4.73
C TYR A 128 11.74 6.93 3.43
N LEU A 129 11.70 8.15 2.92
CA LEU A 129 12.31 8.45 1.63
C LEU A 129 13.81 8.12 1.57
N PRO A 130 14.63 8.43 2.59
CA PRO A 130 16.04 8.03 2.58
C PRO A 130 16.24 6.52 2.49
N GLN A 131 15.36 5.74 3.11
CA GLN A 131 15.43 4.27 3.04
C GLN A 131 15.18 3.77 1.62
N ILE A 132 14.22 4.39 0.91
CA ILE A 132 13.88 4.02 -0.47
C ILE A 132 15.00 4.40 -1.42
N LEU A 133 15.59 5.58 -1.24
CA LEU A 133 16.66 6.08 -2.11
C LEU A 133 18.02 5.41 -1.85
N GLY A 134 18.09 4.48 -0.91
CA GLY A 134 19.31 3.73 -0.62
C GLY A 134 20.33 4.49 0.21
N ASN A 135 19.93 5.58 0.85
CA ASN A 135 20.76 6.28 1.81
C ASN A 135 20.51 5.70 3.20
N PRO A 136 21.53 5.09 3.82
CA PRO A 136 21.37 4.57 5.17
C PRO A 136 21.16 5.64 6.21
#